data_0d5ee9a44167070fcaf693a1607b7971
#
_entry.id   0d5ee9a44167070fcaf693a1607b7971
#
_cell.length_a   1.000
_cell.length_b   1.000
_cell.length_c   1.000
_cell.angle_alpha   90.00
_cell.angle_beta   90.00
_cell.angle_gamma   90.00
#
_symmetry.space_group_name_H-M   'P 1'
#
loop_
_entity.id
_entity.type
_entity.pdbx_description
1 polymer ?
#
loop_
_entity_poly.entity_id
_entity_poly.type
_entity_poly.pdbx_seq_one_letter_code
_entity_poly.pdbx_strand_id
1 'polypeptide(L)'
;MNTNKFNFWALFWLILLLATISIFSKRNAVKTNENAVKRDTVVVYVDRYVEKIDWNAFIEALILVESEGNSNAVGSEGDVGVLQIKKVMVDECNRIVGYKHFEYEDRLDSIKSVQMFNVVQKYYNPQKNMHLALKIWNSKASLNYHKKVENRYNELKKEKKL
;
A
#
# COMPACT_ATOMS: atom_id res chain seq x y z
N MET A 1 -4.14 55.09 -55.56
CA MET A 1 -4.69 53.73 -55.57
C MET A 1 -3.76 52.84 -54.78
N ASN A 2 -4.16 52.50 -53.58
CA ASN A 2 -3.35 51.66 -52.66
C ASN A 2 -3.90 50.23 -52.78
N THR A 3 -3.20 49.40 -53.54
CA THR A 3 -3.59 47.99 -53.68
C THR A 3 -3.06 47.21 -52.48
N ASN A 4 -3.95 46.88 -51.54
CA ASN A 4 -3.69 45.93 -50.48
C ASN A 4 -3.28 44.58 -51.07
N LYS A 5 -1.98 44.30 -51.13
CA LYS A 5 -1.49 42.95 -51.45
C LYS A 5 -1.91 42.04 -50.30
N PHE A 6 -2.96 41.30 -50.51
CA PHE A 6 -3.42 40.30 -49.57
C PHE A 6 -2.30 39.25 -49.33
N ASN A 7 -1.79 39.17 -48.11
CA ASN A 7 -0.62 38.36 -47.80
C ASN A 7 -1.06 36.90 -47.62
N PHE A 8 -1.15 36.19 -48.77
CA PHE A 8 -1.55 34.77 -48.84
C PHE A 8 -0.77 33.87 -47.89
N TRP A 9 0.50 34.20 -47.68
CA TRP A 9 1.35 33.50 -46.74
C TRP A 9 0.95 33.65 -45.27
N ALA A 10 0.42 34.80 -44.88
CA ALA A 10 -0.07 35.04 -43.53
C ALA A 10 -1.31 34.18 -43.22
N LEU A 11 -2.19 34.03 -44.22
CA LEU A 11 -3.38 33.18 -44.08
C LEU A 11 -3.00 31.71 -43.97
N PHE A 12 -2.03 31.26 -44.76
CA PHE A 12 -1.52 29.88 -44.72
C PHE A 12 -0.94 29.53 -43.36
N TRP A 13 -0.11 30.40 -42.76
CA TRP A 13 0.43 30.20 -41.44
C TRP A 13 -0.62 30.24 -40.33
N LEU A 14 -1.66 31.08 -40.47
CA LEU A 14 -2.77 31.13 -39.52
C LEU A 14 -3.58 29.82 -39.51
N ILE A 15 -3.86 29.25 -40.69
CA ILE A 15 -4.57 27.98 -40.82
C ILE A 15 -3.72 26.83 -40.22
N LEU A 16 -2.40 26.83 -40.47
CA LEU A 16 -1.49 25.83 -39.92
C LEU A 16 -1.46 25.89 -38.40
N LEU A 17 -1.43 27.10 -37.83
CA LEU A 17 -1.44 27.33 -36.36
C LEU A 17 -2.76 26.84 -35.75
N LEU A 18 -3.91 27.11 -36.36
CA LEU A 18 -5.23 26.65 -35.89
C LEU A 18 -5.35 25.13 -35.95
N ALA A 19 -4.81 24.50 -37.00
CA ALA A 19 -4.76 23.03 -37.14
C ALA A 19 -3.91 22.38 -36.01
N THR A 20 -2.76 22.94 -35.70
CA THR A 20 -1.90 22.43 -34.64
C THR A 20 -2.55 22.57 -33.26
N ILE A 21 -3.22 23.68 -32.99
CA ILE A 21 -3.98 23.90 -31.74
C ILE A 21 -5.12 22.88 -31.60
N SER A 22 -5.86 22.63 -32.71
CA SER A 22 -6.94 21.65 -32.72
C SER A 22 -6.46 20.22 -32.44
N ILE A 23 -5.31 19.82 -33.02
CA ILE A 23 -4.72 18.49 -32.80
C ILE A 23 -4.20 18.37 -31.37
N PHE A 24 -3.59 19.43 -30.82
CA PHE A 24 -3.09 19.45 -29.44
C PHE A 24 -4.24 19.41 -28.42
N SER A 25 -5.34 20.13 -28.69
CA SER A 25 -6.54 20.13 -27.84
C SER A 25 -7.21 18.74 -27.82
N LYS A 26 -7.34 18.07 -29.00
CA LYS A 26 -7.89 16.70 -29.07
C LYS A 26 -7.02 15.69 -28.34
N ARG A 27 -5.68 15.79 -28.46
CA ARG A 27 -4.76 14.90 -27.72
C ARG A 27 -4.84 15.08 -26.21
N ASN A 28 -5.00 16.31 -25.74
CA ASN A 28 -5.15 16.58 -24.30
C ASN A 28 -6.53 16.17 -23.77
N ALA A 29 -7.59 16.31 -24.55
CA ALA A 29 -8.94 15.86 -24.19
C ALA A 29 -9.00 14.32 -24.09
N VAL A 30 -8.35 13.59 -25.02
CA VAL A 30 -8.28 12.13 -24.97
C VAL A 30 -7.45 11.66 -23.77
N LYS A 31 -6.31 12.31 -23.47
CA LYS A 31 -5.51 11.98 -22.30
C LYS A 31 -6.22 12.28 -20.97
N THR A 32 -7.00 13.36 -20.88
CA THR A 32 -7.77 13.68 -19.67
C THR A 32 -8.91 12.69 -19.45
N ASN A 33 -9.57 12.21 -20.52
CA ASN A 33 -10.62 11.21 -20.39
C ASN A 33 -10.08 9.82 -20.01
N GLU A 34 -8.95 9.36 -20.58
CA GLU A 34 -8.33 8.09 -20.17
C GLU A 34 -7.84 8.12 -18.71
N ASN A 35 -7.29 9.26 -18.27
CA ASN A 35 -6.84 9.42 -16.88
C ASN A 35 -8.01 9.59 -15.89
N ALA A 36 -9.14 10.17 -16.32
CA ALA A 36 -10.36 10.26 -15.52
C ALA A 36 -11.02 8.89 -15.37
N VAL A 37 -11.16 8.12 -16.46
CA VAL A 37 -11.70 6.74 -16.41
C VAL A 37 -10.84 5.83 -15.54
N LYS A 38 -9.49 5.91 -15.62
CA LYS A 38 -8.60 5.16 -14.74
C LYS A 38 -8.70 5.59 -13.28
N ARG A 39 -8.88 6.89 -12.99
CA ARG A 39 -9.05 7.38 -11.61
C ARG A 39 -10.37 6.92 -11.02
N ASP A 40 -11.45 7.03 -11.76
CA ASP A 40 -12.77 6.60 -11.28
C ASP A 40 -12.83 5.09 -11.06
N THR A 41 -12.18 4.29 -11.91
CA THR A 41 -12.11 2.84 -11.72
C THR A 41 -11.26 2.47 -10.50
N VAL A 42 -10.15 3.17 -10.25
CA VAL A 42 -9.28 2.95 -9.07
C VAL A 42 -9.97 3.42 -7.79
N VAL A 43 -10.65 4.59 -7.80
CA VAL A 43 -11.38 5.13 -6.64
C VAL A 43 -12.54 4.21 -6.26
N VAL A 44 -13.32 3.72 -7.22
CA VAL A 44 -14.43 2.79 -6.96
C VAL A 44 -13.90 1.44 -6.41
N TYR A 45 -12.72 0.99 -6.83
CA TYR A 45 -12.12 -0.24 -6.32
C TYR A 45 -11.56 -0.05 -4.90
N VAL A 46 -10.95 1.11 -4.60
CA VAL A 46 -10.43 1.45 -3.27
C VAL A 46 -11.58 1.67 -2.29
N ASP A 47 -12.61 2.43 -2.65
CA ASP A 47 -13.76 2.67 -1.77
C ASP A 47 -14.57 1.39 -1.47
N ARG A 48 -14.56 0.41 -2.36
CA ARG A 48 -15.28 -0.85 -2.15
C ARG A 48 -14.55 -1.81 -1.20
N TYR A 49 -13.22 -1.60 -0.99
CA TYR A 49 -12.37 -2.48 -0.16
C TYR A 49 -11.81 -1.83 1.10
N VAL A 50 -12.14 -0.57 1.40
CA VAL A 50 -11.83 0.03 2.70
C VAL A 50 -12.95 -0.31 3.70
N GLU A 51 -13.22 -1.61 3.87
CA GLU A 51 -13.87 -2.05 5.09
C GLU A 51 -12.96 -1.64 6.25
N LYS A 52 -13.50 -0.89 7.20
CA LYS A 52 -12.73 -0.43 8.37
C LYS A 52 -12.29 -1.65 9.17
N ILE A 53 -11.04 -2.05 8.98
CA ILE A 53 -10.47 -3.25 9.59
C ILE A 53 -10.37 -3.05 11.10
N ASP A 54 -10.79 -4.03 11.89
CA ASP A 54 -10.39 -4.15 13.28
C ASP A 54 -8.90 -4.52 13.32
N TRP A 55 -8.05 -3.50 13.49
CA TRP A 55 -6.61 -3.67 13.42
C TRP A 55 -6.05 -4.55 14.53
N ASN A 56 -6.70 -4.56 15.70
CA ASN A 56 -6.29 -5.41 16.82
C ASN A 56 -6.63 -6.87 16.53
N ALA A 57 -7.80 -7.16 16.01
CA ALA A 57 -8.15 -8.52 15.59
C ALA A 57 -7.26 -9.00 14.44
N PHE A 58 -6.83 -8.10 13.55
CA PHE A 58 -5.89 -8.46 12.48
C PHE A 58 -4.50 -8.83 13.02
N ILE A 59 -3.95 -8.05 13.98
CA ILE A 59 -2.67 -8.36 14.61
C ILE A 59 -2.77 -9.70 15.38
N GLU A 60 -3.86 -9.94 16.09
CA GLU A 60 -4.11 -11.18 16.79
C GLU A 60 -4.16 -12.37 15.83
N ALA A 61 -4.87 -12.25 14.71
CA ALA A 61 -4.90 -13.26 13.67
C ALA A 61 -3.51 -13.57 13.09
N LEU A 62 -2.71 -12.53 12.88
CA LEU A 62 -1.34 -12.66 12.39
C LEU A 62 -0.47 -13.41 13.39
N ILE A 63 -0.51 -13.06 14.68
CA ILE A 63 0.20 -13.74 15.77
C ILE A 63 -0.15 -15.24 15.80
N LEU A 64 -1.44 -15.56 15.69
CA LEU A 64 -1.90 -16.95 15.72
C LEU A 64 -1.41 -17.75 14.49
N VAL A 65 -1.28 -17.13 13.35
CA VAL A 65 -0.78 -17.78 12.13
C VAL A 65 0.74 -17.95 12.14
N GLU A 66 1.48 -16.98 12.72
CA GLU A 66 2.95 -16.97 12.75
C GLU A 66 3.51 -17.93 13.81
N SER A 67 2.89 -18.01 14.98
CA SER A 67 3.47 -18.72 16.13
C SER A 67 2.48 -19.39 17.07
N GLU A 68 1.18 -19.35 16.77
CA GLU A 68 0.11 -19.75 17.69
C GLU A 68 0.17 -19.00 19.04
N GLY A 69 0.75 -17.80 19.05
CA GLY A 69 0.95 -16.98 20.23
C GLY A 69 2.18 -17.32 21.06
N ASN A 70 3.06 -18.22 20.60
CA ASN A 70 4.27 -18.62 21.31
C ASN A 70 5.37 -17.55 21.18
N SER A 71 5.66 -16.85 22.28
CA SER A 71 6.72 -15.82 22.33
C SER A 71 8.13 -16.38 22.16
N ASN A 72 8.34 -17.68 22.40
CA ASN A 72 9.62 -18.35 22.25
C ASN A 72 9.74 -19.13 20.93
N ALA A 73 8.79 -18.95 20.01
CA ALA A 73 8.86 -19.61 18.72
C ALA A 73 10.12 -19.19 17.94
N VAL A 74 10.80 -20.16 17.34
CA VAL A 74 11.98 -19.96 16.51
C VAL A 74 11.74 -20.60 15.15
N GLY A 75 11.75 -19.78 14.10
CA GLY A 75 11.62 -20.22 12.72
C GLY A 75 12.96 -20.64 12.11
N SER A 76 12.89 -21.34 10.98
CA SER A 76 14.06 -21.92 10.30
C SER A 76 15.01 -20.87 9.70
N GLU A 77 14.53 -19.65 9.48
CA GLU A 77 15.30 -18.56 8.87
C GLU A 77 15.79 -17.52 9.90
N GLY A 78 15.76 -17.85 11.20
CA GLY A 78 16.17 -16.96 12.29
C GLY A 78 15.15 -15.90 12.67
N ASP A 79 13.92 -16.08 12.23
CA ASP A 79 12.74 -15.38 12.69
C ASP A 79 12.33 -15.91 14.07
N VAL A 80 11.89 -15.03 14.98
CA VAL A 80 11.57 -15.40 16.35
C VAL A 80 10.37 -14.63 16.91
N GLY A 81 9.79 -15.19 17.98
CA GLY A 81 8.73 -14.58 18.76
C GLY A 81 7.34 -14.68 18.14
N VAL A 82 6.37 -14.00 18.77
CA VAL A 82 4.96 -14.11 18.39
C VAL A 82 4.66 -13.69 16.94
N LEU A 83 5.45 -12.80 16.38
CA LEU A 83 5.30 -12.30 15.01
C LEU A 83 6.40 -12.75 14.07
N GLN A 84 7.23 -13.73 14.47
CA GLN A 84 8.31 -14.30 13.66
C GLN A 84 9.20 -13.21 13.02
N ILE A 85 9.73 -12.31 13.87
CA ILE A 85 10.50 -11.15 13.44
C ILE A 85 11.94 -11.52 13.13
N LYS A 86 12.46 -11.12 11.99
CA LYS A 86 13.88 -11.21 11.63
C LYS A 86 14.68 -10.02 12.14
N LYS A 87 15.99 -10.18 12.36
CA LYS A 87 16.87 -9.08 12.78
C LYS A 87 16.80 -7.88 11.86
N VAL A 88 16.73 -8.08 10.54
CA VAL A 88 16.60 -7.00 9.55
C VAL A 88 15.36 -6.13 9.78
N MET A 89 14.29 -6.69 10.33
CA MET A 89 13.09 -5.92 10.67
C MET A 89 13.31 -5.03 11.90
N VAL A 90 14.11 -5.47 12.87
CA VAL A 90 14.52 -4.63 14.01
C VAL A 90 15.34 -3.44 13.54
N ASP A 91 16.30 -3.68 12.62
CA ASP A 91 17.12 -2.63 12.02
C ASP A 91 16.25 -1.63 11.26
N GLU A 92 15.26 -2.11 10.52
CA GLU A 92 14.31 -1.26 9.80
C GLU A 92 13.44 -0.44 10.76
N CYS A 93 12.96 -1.01 11.87
CA CYS A 93 12.24 -0.27 12.90
C CYS A 93 13.10 0.86 13.48
N ASN A 94 14.35 0.58 13.82
CA ASN A 94 15.30 1.57 14.33
C ASN A 94 15.58 2.67 13.29
N ARG A 95 15.73 2.30 12.01
CA ARG A 95 15.87 3.26 10.90
C ARG A 95 14.66 4.19 10.81
N ILE A 96 13.43 3.65 10.89
CA ILE A 96 12.18 4.42 10.82
C ILE A 96 12.07 5.40 12.00
N VAL A 97 12.41 4.94 13.20
CA VAL A 97 12.36 5.75 14.44
C VAL A 97 13.46 6.80 14.46
N GLY A 98 14.58 6.57 13.77
CA GLY A 98 15.73 7.48 13.68
C GLY A 98 16.78 7.30 14.77
N TYR A 99 16.61 6.33 15.66
CA TYR A 99 17.59 5.96 16.69
C TYR A 99 17.42 4.49 17.10
N LYS A 100 18.42 3.94 17.84
CA LYS A 100 18.34 2.58 18.35
C LYS A 100 17.33 2.50 19.50
N HIS A 101 16.11 2.08 19.18
CA HIS A 101 14.98 1.95 20.09
C HIS A 101 14.70 0.50 20.47
N PHE A 102 14.92 -0.43 19.52
CA PHE A 102 14.69 -1.86 19.71
C PHE A 102 16.01 -2.62 19.66
N GLU A 103 16.13 -3.63 20.54
CA GLU A 103 17.20 -4.61 20.54
C GLU A 103 16.74 -5.91 19.80
N TYR A 104 17.67 -6.76 19.40
CA TYR A 104 17.31 -8.00 18.73
C TYR A 104 16.52 -8.96 19.63
N GLU A 105 16.77 -8.92 20.92
CA GLU A 105 16.11 -9.72 21.96
C GLU A 105 14.65 -9.30 22.17
N ASP A 106 14.31 -8.06 21.87
CA ASP A 106 12.95 -7.52 21.98
C ASP A 106 11.94 -8.26 21.09
N ARG A 107 12.40 -9.01 20.10
CA ARG A 107 11.57 -9.86 19.25
C ARG A 107 10.88 -11.00 20.03
N LEU A 108 11.40 -11.39 21.18
CA LEU A 108 10.82 -12.40 22.08
C LEU A 108 9.78 -11.81 23.03
N ASP A 109 9.78 -10.49 23.19
CA ASP A 109 8.74 -9.77 23.93
C ASP A 109 7.52 -9.52 23.03
N SER A 110 6.38 -10.05 23.41
CA SER A 110 5.13 -9.95 22.61
C SER A 110 4.68 -8.49 22.43
N ILE A 111 4.85 -7.65 23.45
CA ILE A 111 4.45 -6.25 23.39
C ILE A 111 5.36 -5.49 22.43
N LYS A 112 6.68 -5.67 22.57
CA LYS A 112 7.67 -5.04 21.69
C LYS A 112 7.56 -5.54 20.25
N SER A 113 7.26 -6.83 20.05
CA SER A 113 6.98 -7.39 18.73
C SER A 113 5.81 -6.67 18.03
N VAL A 114 4.71 -6.43 18.77
CA VAL A 114 3.56 -5.67 18.25
C VAL A 114 3.91 -4.19 18.02
N GLN A 115 4.74 -3.59 18.87
CA GLN A 115 5.23 -2.23 18.66
C GLN A 115 6.05 -2.12 17.36
N MET A 116 6.98 -3.05 17.12
CA MET A 116 7.77 -3.11 15.88
C MET A 116 6.87 -3.27 14.65
N PHE A 117 5.88 -4.17 14.70
CA PHE A 117 4.89 -4.29 13.65
C PHE A 117 4.20 -2.95 13.37
N ASN A 118 3.70 -2.29 14.40
CA ASN A 118 3.00 -1.02 14.26
C ASN A 118 3.90 0.12 13.74
N VAL A 119 5.18 0.16 14.10
CA VAL A 119 6.15 1.14 13.56
C VAL A 119 6.25 0.97 12.04
N VAL A 120 6.47 -0.25 11.56
CA VAL A 120 6.58 -0.55 10.12
C VAL A 120 5.28 -0.24 9.40
N GLN A 121 4.14 -0.67 9.94
CA GLN A 121 2.84 -0.44 9.32
C GLN A 121 2.46 1.04 9.29
N LYS A 122 2.75 1.80 10.34
CA LYS A 122 2.49 3.25 10.35
C LYS A 122 3.28 3.97 9.27
N TYR A 123 4.49 3.52 8.98
CA TYR A 123 5.37 4.13 7.98
C TYR A 123 4.97 3.75 6.55
N TYR A 124 4.76 2.46 6.27
CA TYR A 124 4.54 1.96 4.91
C TYR A 124 3.06 1.75 4.56
N ASN A 125 2.18 1.64 5.55
CA ASN A 125 0.76 1.33 5.40
C ASN A 125 -0.12 2.21 6.31
N PRO A 126 -0.04 3.55 6.22
CA PRO A 126 -0.74 4.46 7.14
C PRO A 126 -2.26 4.29 7.09
N GLN A 127 -2.80 3.79 6.00
CA GLN A 127 -4.24 3.53 5.83
C GLN A 127 -4.70 2.18 6.38
N LYS A 128 -3.78 1.38 6.95
CA LYS A 128 -4.07 0.07 7.54
C LYS A 128 -4.78 -0.89 6.59
N ASN A 129 -4.29 -0.98 5.35
CA ASN A 129 -4.77 -1.97 4.39
C ASN A 129 -4.21 -3.35 4.73
N MET A 130 -5.07 -4.36 4.93
CA MET A 130 -4.69 -5.72 5.33
C MET A 130 -3.78 -6.41 4.31
N HIS A 131 -4.13 -6.36 3.02
CA HIS A 131 -3.34 -7.01 1.97
C HIS A 131 -1.94 -6.38 1.85
N LEU A 132 -1.87 -5.05 1.95
CA LEU A 132 -0.59 -4.34 1.96
C LEU A 132 0.22 -4.70 3.20
N ALA A 133 -0.43 -4.81 4.38
CA ALA A 133 0.23 -5.21 5.61
C ALA A 133 0.89 -6.59 5.48
N LEU A 134 0.17 -7.58 4.96
CA LEU A 134 0.69 -8.93 4.73
C LEU A 134 1.85 -8.94 3.73
N LYS A 135 1.75 -8.17 2.66
CA LYS A 135 2.81 -8.04 1.65
C LYS A 135 4.08 -7.38 2.20
N ILE A 136 3.94 -6.39 3.07
CA ILE A 136 5.08 -5.73 3.75
C ILE A 136 5.71 -6.70 4.73
N TRP A 137 4.89 -7.42 5.51
CA TRP A 137 5.35 -8.31 6.56
C TRP A 137 6.08 -9.54 6.03
N ASN A 138 5.50 -10.18 5.03
CA ASN A 138 6.09 -11.32 4.36
C ASN A 138 5.92 -11.21 2.83
N SER A 139 6.88 -10.55 2.19
CA SER A 139 6.85 -10.27 0.74
C SER A 139 6.88 -11.53 -0.13
N LYS A 140 7.33 -12.66 0.43
CA LYS A 140 7.41 -13.98 -0.26
C LYS A 140 6.24 -14.90 0.10
N ALA A 141 5.29 -14.43 0.93
CA ALA A 141 4.18 -15.23 1.38
C ALA A 141 3.31 -15.72 0.21
N SER A 142 2.90 -16.98 0.29
CA SER A 142 1.97 -17.58 -0.67
C SER A 142 0.56 -17.03 -0.49
N LEU A 143 -0.28 -17.19 -1.51
CA LEU A 143 -1.72 -16.90 -1.41
C LEU A 143 -2.39 -17.70 -0.27
N ASN A 144 -1.90 -18.91 0.02
CA ASN A 144 -2.41 -19.71 1.12
C ASN A 144 -2.13 -19.10 2.49
N TYR A 145 -0.96 -18.46 2.67
CA TYR A 145 -0.66 -17.72 3.89
C TYR A 145 -1.63 -16.54 4.08
N HIS A 146 -1.85 -15.74 3.03
CA HIS A 146 -2.81 -14.62 3.10
C HIS A 146 -4.21 -15.11 3.48
N LYS A 147 -4.69 -16.20 2.86
CA LYS A 147 -5.98 -16.80 3.19
C LYS A 147 -6.07 -17.32 4.64
N LYS A 148 -4.97 -17.89 5.18
CA LYS A 148 -4.94 -18.32 6.59
C LYS A 148 -5.15 -17.13 7.54
N VAL A 149 -4.45 -16.01 7.32
CA VAL A 149 -4.61 -14.82 8.16
C VAL A 149 -6.01 -14.23 8.03
N GLU A 150 -6.54 -14.12 6.81
CA GLU A 150 -7.90 -13.61 6.56
C GLU A 150 -8.98 -14.49 7.24
N ASN A 151 -8.86 -15.80 7.13
CA ASN A 151 -9.79 -16.72 7.77
C ASN A 151 -9.75 -16.56 9.29
N ARG A 152 -8.55 -16.53 9.88
CA ARG A 152 -8.39 -16.35 11.32
C ARG A 152 -8.92 -14.99 11.81
N TYR A 153 -8.69 -13.95 11.05
CA TYR A 153 -9.26 -12.62 11.31
C TYR A 153 -10.80 -12.65 11.32
N ASN A 154 -11.40 -13.32 10.35
CA ASN A 154 -12.86 -13.43 10.24
C ASN A 154 -13.46 -14.26 11.38
N GLU A 155 -12.76 -15.32 11.84
CA GLU A 155 -13.15 -16.12 13.01
C GLU A 155 -13.16 -15.26 14.27
N LEU A 156 -12.06 -14.55 14.56
CA LEU A 156 -11.95 -13.64 15.72
C LEU A 156 -13.03 -12.55 15.72
N LYS A 157 -13.36 -12.00 14.54
CA LYS A 157 -14.47 -11.02 14.44
C LYS A 157 -15.83 -11.61 14.76
N LYS A 158 -16.07 -12.87 14.44
CA LYS A 158 -17.33 -13.55 14.79
C LYS A 158 -17.41 -13.81 16.28
N GLU A 159 -16.31 -14.29 16.89
CA GLU A 159 -16.24 -14.55 18.33
C GLU A 159 -16.47 -13.29 19.17
N LYS A 160 -15.98 -12.12 18.73
CA LYS A 160 -16.18 -10.83 19.43
C LYS A 160 -17.56 -10.20 19.24
N LYS A 161 -18.40 -10.73 18.35
CA LYS A 161 -19.77 -10.26 18.14
C LYS A 161 -20.82 -11.02 18.95
N LEU A 162 -20.43 -12.10 19.60
CA LEU A 162 -21.26 -12.90 20.52
C LEU A 162 -21.10 -12.41 21.94
#